data_763392be9549bd552f6bb190c51f2831
#
_entry.id   763392be9549bd552f6bb190c51f2831
#
_cell.length_a   1.000
_cell.length_b   1.000
_cell.length_c   1.000
_cell.angle_alpha   90.00
_cell.angle_beta   90.00
_cell.angle_gamma   90.00
#
_symmetry.space_group_name_H-M   'P 1'
#
loop_
_entity.id
_entity.type
_entity.pdbx_description
1 polymer ?
#
loop_
_entity_poly.entity_id
_entity_poly.type
_entity_poly.pdbx_seq_one_letter_code
_entity_poly.pdbx_strand_id
1 'polypeptide(L)'
;IMYRRTLDAMPAEPEEIEEALEEGITIMELTTPVRFMGTKDGSVGKIECAQMELGVFDNSGRRRSVWLEGKNFELSVDMVIPAISQYADFPFIGKDEVELTSWGTFVTESDTQMTSMAGVFAGGDVARGPDEVIRAIADGKNAAKSIDEYLGGKGHLNKGEPIDIPDSLTPDDVVAHKRFNMEVMDALMRKDSFDEVKKGYHKLNAMAESMRCLHCERRQ
;
A
#
# COMPACT_ATOMS: atom_id res chain seq x y z
N ILE A 1 -0.38 -17.87 2.55
CA ILE A 1 -1.12 -16.61 2.75
C ILE A 1 -2.61 -16.92 2.72
N MET A 2 -3.37 -16.48 3.73
CA MET A 2 -4.83 -16.58 3.72
C MET A 2 -5.43 -15.24 3.28
N TYR A 3 -6.33 -15.31 2.30
CA TYR A 3 -7.00 -14.13 1.79
C TYR A 3 -8.51 -14.33 1.69
N ARG A 4 -9.27 -13.42 2.30
CA ARG A 4 -10.74 -13.55 2.43
C ARG A 4 -11.54 -13.32 1.14
N ARG A 5 -10.89 -12.89 0.05
CA ARG A 5 -11.46 -12.71 -1.30
C ARG A 5 -10.68 -13.55 -2.31
N THR A 6 -10.89 -13.29 -3.58
CA THR A 6 -10.17 -13.92 -4.70
C THR A 6 -8.89 -13.14 -5.06
N LEU A 7 -7.97 -13.77 -5.75
CA LEU A 7 -6.68 -13.15 -6.16
C LEU A 7 -6.89 -11.89 -6.99
N ASP A 8 -7.86 -11.88 -7.89
CA ASP A 8 -8.22 -10.71 -8.71
C ASP A 8 -8.73 -9.52 -7.90
N ALA A 9 -9.20 -9.75 -6.67
CA ALA A 9 -9.59 -8.72 -5.72
C ALA A 9 -8.48 -8.34 -4.73
N MET A 10 -7.30 -8.95 -4.83
CA MET A 10 -6.16 -8.66 -3.95
C MET A 10 -5.53 -7.32 -4.34
N PRO A 11 -5.29 -6.40 -3.38
CA PRO A 11 -4.69 -5.10 -3.67
C PRO A 11 -3.16 -5.13 -3.82
N ALA A 12 -2.54 -6.32 -3.82
CA ALA A 12 -1.13 -6.49 -4.08
C ALA A 12 -0.82 -6.33 -5.58
N GLU A 13 0.39 -5.89 -5.91
CA GLU A 13 0.85 -5.83 -7.29
C GLU A 13 0.91 -7.23 -7.92
N PRO A 14 0.47 -7.40 -9.17
CA PRO A 14 0.49 -8.71 -9.82
C PRO A 14 1.86 -9.38 -9.83
N GLU A 15 2.94 -8.60 -10.02
CA GLU A 15 4.32 -9.10 -9.97
C GLU A 15 4.66 -9.70 -8.59
N GLU A 16 4.19 -9.09 -7.49
CA GLU A 16 4.43 -9.60 -6.13
C GLU A 16 3.69 -10.90 -5.86
N ILE A 17 2.48 -11.05 -6.43
CA ILE A 17 1.70 -12.29 -6.35
C ILE A 17 2.43 -13.39 -7.10
N GLU A 18 2.91 -13.12 -8.33
CA GLU A 18 3.68 -14.07 -9.14
C GLU A 18 4.97 -14.48 -8.43
N GLU A 19 5.73 -13.53 -7.91
CA GLU A 19 6.96 -13.78 -7.16
C GLU A 19 6.72 -14.68 -5.94
N ALA A 20 5.64 -14.44 -5.18
CA ALA A 20 5.28 -15.27 -4.04
C ALA A 20 4.94 -16.72 -4.45
N LEU A 21 4.20 -16.91 -5.54
CA LEU A 21 3.86 -18.23 -6.06
C LEU A 21 5.10 -18.98 -6.60
N GLU A 22 6.01 -18.29 -7.27
CA GLU A 22 7.30 -18.84 -7.73
C GLU A 22 8.18 -19.33 -6.57
N GLU A 23 8.15 -18.65 -5.45
CA GLU A 23 8.84 -19.05 -4.22
C GLU A 23 8.17 -20.23 -3.50
N GLY A 24 7.01 -20.69 -3.99
CA GLY A 24 6.27 -21.81 -3.45
C GLY A 24 5.31 -21.43 -2.32
N ILE A 25 5.02 -20.12 -2.13
CA ILE A 25 4.03 -19.66 -1.17
C ILE A 25 2.64 -20.05 -1.66
N THR A 26 1.88 -20.72 -0.81
CA THR A 26 0.48 -21.06 -1.11
C THR A 26 -0.42 -19.88 -0.74
N ILE A 27 -1.27 -19.44 -1.68
CA ILE A 27 -2.31 -18.45 -1.43
C ILE A 27 -3.66 -19.16 -1.34
N MET A 28 -4.28 -19.11 -0.17
CA MET A 28 -5.59 -19.67 0.10
C MET A 28 -6.64 -18.58 -0.05
N GLU A 29 -7.29 -18.57 -1.19
CA GLU A 29 -8.40 -17.65 -1.46
C GLU A 29 -9.65 -17.99 -0.66
N LEU A 30 -10.54 -17.02 -0.50
CA LEU A 30 -11.83 -17.19 0.16
C LEU A 30 -11.70 -17.87 1.53
N THR A 31 -10.63 -17.54 2.25
CA THR A 31 -10.29 -18.14 3.53
C THR A 31 -10.00 -17.07 4.57
N THR A 32 -10.58 -17.19 5.75
CA THR A 32 -10.34 -16.27 6.86
C THR A 32 -10.06 -17.05 8.16
N PRO A 33 -9.14 -16.57 9.03
CA PRO A 33 -8.96 -17.16 10.35
C PRO A 33 -10.18 -16.86 11.23
N VAL A 34 -10.56 -17.85 12.05
CA VAL A 34 -11.64 -17.75 13.04
C VAL A 34 -11.05 -17.78 14.45
N ARG A 35 -10.14 -18.71 14.69
CA ARG A 35 -9.57 -18.90 16.02
C ARG A 35 -8.16 -19.49 15.94
N PHE A 36 -7.28 -19.06 16.83
CA PHE A 36 -5.97 -19.66 17.05
C PHE A 36 -6.03 -20.62 18.22
N MET A 37 -5.43 -21.79 18.07
CA MET A 37 -5.38 -22.82 19.11
C MET A 37 -3.93 -23.02 19.53
N GLY A 38 -3.68 -22.78 20.82
CA GLY A 38 -2.38 -22.93 21.44
C GLY A 38 -2.04 -24.39 21.77
N THR A 39 -0.76 -24.66 21.86
CA THR A 39 -0.19 -25.88 22.39
C THR A 39 0.04 -25.75 23.92
N LYS A 40 0.47 -26.82 24.57
CA LYS A 40 0.70 -26.83 26.03
C LYS A 40 1.83 -25.91 26.50
N ASP A 41 2.75 -25.60 25.62
CA ASP A 41 3.92 -24.72 25.87
C ASP A 41 3.62 -23.24 25.58
N GLY A 42 2.38 -22.91 25.18
CA GLY A 42 1.96 -21.54 24.90
C GLY A 42 2.19 -21.07 23.45
N SER A 43 2.75 -21.91 22.60
CA SER A 43 2.91 -21.63 21.18
C SER A 43 1.58 -21.82 20.43
N VAL A 44 1.43 -21.24 19.24
CA VAL A 44 0.34 -21.59 18.33
C VAL A 44 0.63 -22.95 17.69
N GLY A 45 -0.39 -23.80 17.57
CA GLY A 45 -0.24 -25.12 16.92
C GLY A 45 -1.23 -25.33 15.81
N LYS A 46 -2.37 -24.66 15.87
CA LYS A 46 -3.41 -24.76 14.85
C LYS A 46 -4.15 -23.44 14.67
N ILE A 47 -4.73 -23.30 13.52
CA ILE A 47 -5.68 -22.24 13.19
C ILE A 47 -6.97 -22.86 12.66
N GLU A 48 -8.09 -22.47 13.22
CA GLU A 48 -9.40 -22.74 12.64
C GLU A 48 -9.72 -21.67 11.62
N CYS A 49 -10.04 -22.10 10.40
CA CYS A 49 -10.35 -21.26 9.26
C CYS A 49 -11.81 -21.46 8.85
N ALA A 50 -12.41 -20.39 8.33
CA ALA A 50 -13.71 -20.45 7.68
C ALA A 50 -13.54 -20.25 6.17
N GLN A 51 -14.31 -21.01 5.39
CA GLN A 51 -14.46 -20.78 3.97
C GLN A 51 -15.42 -19.61 3.74
N MET A 52 -15.06 -18.76 2.80
CA MET A 52 -15.82 -17.56 2.43
C MET A 52 -16.42 -17.71 1.04
N GLU A 53 -17.40 -16.88 0.73
CA GLU A 53 -17.87 -16.63 -0.63
C GLU A 53 -17.94 -15.13 -0.90
N LEU A 54 -18.03 -14.75 -2.17
CA LEU A 54 -18.19 -13.35 -2.56
C LEU A 54 -19.67 -12.98 -2.63
N GLY A 55 -20.10 -12.14 -1.71
CA GLY A 55 -21.43 -11.53 -1.66
C GLY A 55 -21.60 -10.34 -2.60
N VAL A 56 -22.50 -9.43 -2.23
CA VAL A 56 -22.79 -8.18 -2.96
C VAL A 56 -21.62 -7.18 -2.84
N PHE A 57 -21.60 -6.21 -3.72
CA PHE A 57 -20.65 -5.11 -3.66
C PHE A 57 -20.87 -4.24 -2.41
N ASP A 58 -19.79 -3.82 -1.78
CA ASP A 58 -19.80 -2.83 -0.72
C ASP A 58 -19.65 -1.40 -1.29
N ASN A 59 -19.69 -0.39 -0.40
CA ASN A 59 -19.58 1.01 -0.80
C ASN A 59 -18.22 1.39 -1.42
N SER A 60 -17.21 0.55 -1.26
CA SER A 60 -15.89 0.72 -1.89
C SER A 60 -15.80 0.12 -3.29
N GLY A 61 -16.89 -0.45 -3.81
CA GLY A 61 -16.92 -1.14 -5.09
C GLY A 61 -16.30 -2.55 -5.06
N ARG A 62 -16.03 -3.11 -3.87
CA ARG A 62 -15.47 -4.46 -3.71
C ARG A 62 -16.55 -5.42 -3.23
N ARG A 63 -16.52 -6.66 -3.68
CA ARG A 63 -17.45 -7.69 -3.21
C ARG A 63 -17.14 -8.02 -1.74
N ARG A 64 -18.20 -8.06 -0.91
CA ARG A 64 -18.07 -8.49 0.49
C ARG A 64 -17.69 -9.96 0.55
N SER A 65 -16.80 -10.32 1.46
CA SER A 65 -16.58 -11.71 1.81
C SER A 65 -17.62 -12.13 2.85
N VAL A 66 -18.36 -13.19 2.57
CA VAL A 66 -19.42 -13.76 3.41
C VAL A 66 -18.98 -15.12 3.91
N TRP A 67 -19.19 -15.38 5.18
CA TRP A 67 -18.87 -16.67 5.78
C TRP A 67 -19.85 -17.75 5.34
N LEU A 68 -19.33 -18.90 4.88
CA LEU A 68 -20.11 -20.09 4.60
C LEU A 68 -20.26 -20.90 5.91
N GLU A 69 -21.44 -20.85 6.52
CA GLU A 69 -21.71 -21.60 7.74
C GLU A 69 -21.44 -23.10 7.58
N GLY A 70 -20.80 -23.69 8.59
CA GLY A 70 -20.47 -25.11 8.61
C GLY A 70 -19.33 -25.54 7.68
N LYS A 71 -18.62 -24.60 7.06
CA LYS A 71 -17.45 -24.84 6.20
C LYS A 71 -16.15 -24.43 6.88
N ASN A 72 -16.02 -24.75 8.17
CA ASN A 72 -14.78 -24.55 8.90
C ASN A 72 -13.83 -25.74 8.72
N PHE A 73 -12.54 -25.46 8.76
CA PHE A 73 -11.48 -26.47 8.72
C PHE A 73 -10.29 -26.02 9.58
N GLU A 74 -9.44 -26.96 9.94
CA GLU A 74 -8.24 -26.68 10.74
C GLU A 74 -6.98 -26.82 9.88
N LEU A 75 -6.00 -25.97 10.16
CA LEU A 75 -4.64 -26.06 9.63
C LEU A 75 -3.65 -26.12 10.79
N SER A 76 -2.64 -26.98 10.67
CA SER A 76 -1.49 -26.95 11.56
C SER A 76 -0.56 -25.83 11.16
N VAL A 77 -0.11 -25.03 12.11
CA VAL A 77 0.76 -23.88 11.91
C VAL A 77 1.70 -23.74 13.09
N ASP A 78 2.90 -23.24 12.84
CA ASP A 78 3.92 -22.98 13.86
C ASP A 78 3.99 -21.49 14.20
N MET A 79 3.56 -20.63 13.27
CA MET A 79 3.54 -19.17 13.43
C MET A 79 2.36 -18.58 12.67
N VAL A 80 1.81 -17.48 13.20
CA VAL A 80 0.77 -16.68 12.52
C VAL A 80 1.19 -15.23 12.54
N ILE A 81 1.18 -14.62 11.37
CA ILE A 81 1.51 -13.18 11.18
C ILE A 81 0.25 -12.49 10.65
N PRO A 82 -0.47 -11.72 11.48
CA PRO A 82 -1.60 -10.91 11.02
C PRO A 82 -1.10 -9.72 10.19
N ALA A 83 -1.44 -9.71 8.89
CA ALA A 83 -1.14 -8.63 7.97
C ALA A 83 -2.45 -7.99 7.46
N ILE A 84 -3.34 -7.60 8.41
CA ILE A 84 -4.72 -7.20 8.11
C ILE A 84 -4.97 -5.70 8.11
N SER A 85 -3.98 -4.89 8.22
CA SER A 85 -3.95 -3.44 8.24
C SER A 85 -3.31 -2.88 9.51
N GLN A 86 -3.14 -1.58 9.53
CA GLN A 86 -2.68 -0.80 10.67
C GLN A 86 -3.78 0.17 11.09
N TYR A 87 -3.70 0.67 12.31
CA TYR A 87 -4.55 1.74 12.83
C TYR A 87 -3.67 2.83 13.44
N ALA A 88 -4.18 4.05 13.41
CA ALA A 88 -3.49 5.17 14.01
C ALA A 88 -3.59 5.09 15.54
N ASP A 89 -2.45 5.23 16.24
CA ASP A 89 -2.37 5.31 17.70
C ASP A 89 -1.66 6.62 18.08
N PHE A 90 -2.36 7.47 18.79
CA PHE A 90 -1.86 8.81 19.22
C PHE A 90 -2.22 9.07 20.68
N PRO A 91 -1.57 8.40 21.64
CA PRO A 91 -1.91 8.47 23.06
C PRO A 91 -1.67 9.85 23.69
N PHE A 92 -1.05 10.78 22.96
CA PHE A 92 -0.71 12.13 23.40
C PHE A 92 -1.83 13.17 23.13
N ILE A 93 -2.90 12.81 22.41
CA ILE A 93 -4.06 13.66 22.16
C ILE A 93 -5.31 12.94 22.65
N GLY A 94 -6.16 13.65 23.42
CA GLY A 94 -7.47 13.14 23.84
C GLY A 94 -8.38 12.94 22.61
N LYS A 95 -9.14 11.84 22.59
CA LYS A 95 -10.05 11.52 21.47
C LYS A 95 -11.13 12.58 21.25
N ASP A 96 -11.45 13.36 22.27
CA ASP A 96 -12.46 14.42 22.22
C ASP A 96 -11.86 15.81 21.87
N GLU A 97 -10.53 15.89 21.73
CA GLU A 97 -9.84 17.15 21.43
C GLU A 97 -9.71 17.40 19.91
N VAL A 98 -9.70 16.33 19.11
CA VAL A 98 -9.58 16.39 17.65
C VAL A 98 -10.63 15.50 17.01
N GLU A 99 -11.27 15.97 15.95
CA GLU A 99 -12.24 15.18 15.20
C GLU A 99 -11.58 14.00 14.50
N LEU A 100 -12.19 12.81 14.66
CA LEU A 100 -11.72 11.57 14.06
C LEU A 100 -12.75 11.06 13.05
N THR A 101 -12.24 10.42 12.00
CA THR A 101 -13.06 9.65 11.06
C THR A 101 -13.59 8.37 11.73
N SER A 102 -14.53 7.70 11.10
CA SER A 102 -15.01 6.37 11.56
C SER A 102 -13.91 5.29 11.59
N TRP A 103 -12.77 5.53 10.95
CA TRP A 103 -11.59 4.65 10.94
C TRP A 103 -10.57 5.00 12.02
N GLY A 104 -10.82 6.06 12.80
CA GLY A 104 -9.93 6.51 13.86
C GLY A 104 -8.74 7.32 13.37
N THR A 105 -8.76 7.85 12.14
CA THR A 105 -7.77 8.79 11.63
C THR A 105 -8.23 10.24 11.84
N PHE A 106 -7.33 11.19 11.82
CA PHE A 106 -7.69 12.61 11.95
C PHE A 106 -8.50 13.10 10.74
N VAL A 107 -9.58 13.84 11.01
CA VAL A 107 -10.23 14.65 9.98
C VAL A 107 -9.35 15.86 9.70
N THR A 108 -8.98 16.06 8.44
CA THR A 108 -8.16 17.18 7.99
C THR A 108 -8.82 17.89 6.81
N GLU A 109 -8.58 19.19 6.69
CA GLU A 109 -8.91 19.94 5.49
C GLU A 109 -7.96 19.51 4.35
N SER A 110 -8.51 19.20 3.18
CA SER A 110 -7.75 18.64 2.05
C SER A 110 -6.62 19.55 1.55
N ASP A 111 -6.81 20.86 1.62
CA ASP A 111 -5.89 21.83 1.04
C ASP A 111 -4.81 22.28 2.01
N THR A 112 -5.14 22.29 3.30
CA THR A 112 -4.25 22.82 4.36
C THR A 112 -3.65 21.73 5.23
N GLN A 113 -4.23 20.55 5.25
CA GLN A 113 -3.89 19.48 6.19
C GLN A 113 -4.14 19.87 7.67
N MET A 114 -4.87 20.94 7.95
CA MET A 114 -5.22 21.37 9.30
C MET A 114 -6.33 20.47 9.85
N THR A 115 -6.19 20.07 11.10
CA THR A 115 -7.20 19.31 11.84
C THR A 115 -8.29 20.22 12.38
N SER A 116 -9.30 19.66 13.05
CA SER A 116 -10.30 20.44 13.79
C SER A 116 -9.70 21.30 14.95
N MET A 117 -8.48 21.00 15.39
CA MET A 117 -7.74 21.78 16.39
C MET A 117 -6.83 22.80 15.70
N ALA A 118 -7.06 24.08 15.95
CA ALA A 118 -6.27 25.15 15.36
C ALA A 118 -4.77 25.03 15.68
N GLY A 119 -3.94 25.12 14.64
CA GLY A 119 -2.48 24.99 14.74
C GLY A 119 -1.98 23.54 14.79
N VAL A 120 -2.86 22.56 14.68
CA VAL A 120 -2.51 21.14 14.56
C VAL A 120 -2.77 20.67 13.15
N PHE A 121 -1.74 20.12 12.52
CA PHE A 121 -1.78 19.63 11.15
C PHE A 121 -1.45 18.14 11.13
N ALA A 122 -2.06 17.40 10.22
CA ALA A 122 -1.83 15.96 10.06
C ALA A 122 -1.85 15.55 8.59
N GLY A 123 -1.02 14.58 8.26
CA GLY A 123 -0.94 14.01 6.91
C GLY A 123 -0.37 12.60 6.93
N GLY A 124 -0.37 11.94 5.77
CA GLY A 124 0.00 10.52 5.67
C GLY A 124 -0.99 9.61 6.38
N ASP A 125 -0.51 8.48 6.87
CA ASP A 125 -1.36 7.40 7.41
C ASP A 125 -2.25 7.83 8.59
N VAL A 126 -1.81 8.79 9.39
CA VAL A 126 -2.60 9.28 10.53
C VAL A 126 -3.85 10.05 10.10
N ALA A 127 -3.86 10.60 8.89
CA ALA A 127 -5.01 11.32 8.31
C ALA A 127 -5.77 10.47 7.27
N ARG A 128 -5.05 9.72 6.44
CA ARG A 128 -5.63 8.96 5.32
C ARG A 128 -5.93 7.50 5.65
N GLY A 129 -5.30 6.94 6.69
CA GLY A 129 -5.09 5.51 6.85
C GLY A 129 -3.89 5.03 6.03
N PRO A 130 -3.55 3.74 6.08
CA PRO A 130 -2.45 3.16 5.29
C PRO A 130 -2.60 3.45 3.80
N ASP A 131 -1.63 4.14 3.21
CA ASP A 131 -1.66 4.63 1.82
C ASP A 131 -0.22 4.65 1.24
N GLU A 132 -0.05 5.21 0.06
CA GLU A 132 1.22 5.27 -0.67
C GLU A 132 2.17 6.32 -0.08
N VAL A 133 3.47 5.99 -0.06
CA VAL A 133 4.54 6.88 0.42
C VAL A 133 4.52 8.24 -0.27
N ILE A 134 4.25 8.28 -1.58
CA ILE A 134 4.23 9.54 -2.34
C ILE A 134 3.14 10.49 -1.86
N ARG A 135 1.99 9.96 -1.42
CA ARG A 135 0.90 10.76 -0.85
C ARG A 135 1.26 11.31 0.52
N ALA A 136 1.92 10.50 1.36
CA ALA A 136 2.42 10.97 2.65
C ALA A 136 3.45 12.10 2.49
N ILE A 137 4.33 12.02 1.47
CA ILE A 137 5.28 13.10 1.12
C ILE A 137 4.53 14.35 0.65
N ALA A 138 3.50 14.20 -0.17
CA ALA A 138 2.69 15.32 -0.64
C ALA A 138 1.96 16.02 0.52
N ASP A 139 1.34 15.24 1.42
CA ASP A 139 0.69 15.77 2.62
C ASP A 139 1.67 16.52 3.51
N GLY A 140 2.87 15.98 3.73
CA GLY A 140 3.92 16.66 4.50
C GLY A 140 4.34 17.99 3.89
N LYS A 141 4.44 18.08 2.56
CA LYS A 141 4.73 19.34 1.87
C LYS A 141 3.58 20.35 2.00
N ASN A 142 2.34 19.89 1.86
CA ASN A 142 1.16 20.73 2.02
C ASN A 142 1.04 21.24 3.46
N ALA A 143 1.22 20.36 4.44
CA ALA A 143 1.23 20.73 5.85
C ALA A 143 2.33 21.77 6.16
N ALA A 144 3.54 21.56 5.66
CA ALA A 144 4.65 22.52 5.87
C ALA A 144 4.34 23.91 5.30
N LYS A 145 3.75 23.97 4.09
CA LYS A 145 3.29 25.21 3.50
C LYS A 145 2.23 25.89 4.37
N SER A 146 1.24 25.13 4.80
CA SER A 146 0.12 25.66 5.59
C SER A 146 0.55 26.08 7.00
N ILE A 147 1.52 25.41 7.61
CA ILE A 147 2.13 25.79 8.88
C ILE A 147 2.86 27.14 8.74
N ASP A 148 3.65 27.31 7.66
CA ASP A 148 4.34 28.56 7.39
C ASP A 148 3.33 29.73 7.24
N GLU A 149 2.26 29.53 6.47
CA GLU A 149 1.19 30.50 6.28
C GLU A 149 0.45 30.80 7.62
N TYR A 150 0.15 29.78 8.42
CA TYR A 150 -0.48 29.91 9.74
C TYR A 150 0.38 30.74 10.69
N LEU A 151 1.70 30.65 10.60
CA LEU A 151 2.66 31.43 11.38
C LEU A 151 2.96 32.81 10.77
N GLY A 152 2.29 33.22 9.70
CA GLY A 152 2.44 34.53 9.07
C GLY A 152 3.48 34.58 7.95
N GLY A 153 3.98 33.42 7.51
CA GLY A 153 4.82 33.28 6.36
C GLY A 153 4.04 33.36 5.03
N LYS A 154 4.70 33.07 3.93
CA LYS A 154 4.14 33.16 2.57
C LYS A 154 3.83 31.79 1.94
N GLY A 155 4.04 30.69 2.66
CA GLY A 155 3.85 29.34 2.16
C GLY A 155 4.79 28.95 1.00
N HIS A 156 5.93 29.61 0.87
CA HIS A 156 6.87 29.33 -0.20
C HIS A 156 7.77 28.14 0.16
N LEU A 157 7.44 26.98 -0.37
CA LEU A 157 8.37 25.84 -0.36
C LEU A 157 9.37 26.02 -1.50
N ASN A 158 10.64 25.80 -1.21
CA ASN A 158 11.66 25.71 -2.27
C ASN A 158 11.36 24.47 -3.15
N LYS A 159 10.83 24.70 -4.33
CA LYS A 159 10.46 23.63 -5.26
C LYS A 159 11.66 22.99 -5.98
N GLY A 160 12.88 23.42 -5.65
CA GLY A 160 14.05 23.10 -6.46
C GLY A 160 14.06 23.87 -7.79
N GLU A 161 15.13 23.78 -8.54
CA GLU A 161 15.15 24.28 -9.91
C GLU A 161 14.29 23.37 -10.80
N PRO A 162 13.51 23.96 -11.74
CA PRO A 162 12.77 23.16 -12.70
C PRO A 162 13.75 22.25 -13.45
N ILE A 163 13.50 20.97 -13.47
CA ILE A 163 14.24 20.07 -14.35
C ILE A 163 13.84 20.45 -15.78
N ASP A 164 14.82 20.87 -16.58
CA ASP A 164 14.60 21.11 -18.00
C ASP A 164 14.34 19.76 -18.70
N ILE A 165 13.05 19.46 -18.86
CA ILE A 165 12.62 18.25 -19.54
C ILE A 165 12.48 18.64 -21.02
N PRO A 166 13.24 18.02 -21.93
CA PRO A 166 13.20 18.36 -23.38
C PRO A 166 11.76 18.34 -23.91
N ASP A 167 11.45 19.26 -24.82
CA ASP A 167 10.14 19.35 -25.45
C ASP A 167 9.72 18.01 -26.07
N SER A 168 8.66 17.52 -25.55
CA SER A 168 7.77 16.43 -25.91
C SER A 168 8.11 15.55 -27.12
N LEU A 169 8.15 14.27 -26.88
CA LEU A 169 7.76 13.26 -27.85
C LEU A 169 6.31 13.56 -28.32
N THR A 170 6.10 13.70 -29.62
CA THR A 170 4.74 13.74 -30.17
C THR A 170 4.10 12.36 -30.05
N PRO A 171 2.76 12.22 -30.07
CA PRO A 171 2.11 10.92 -30.08
C PRO A 171 2.63 9.94 -31.16
N ASP A 172 3.12 10.50 -32.27
CA ASP A 172 3.68 9.74 -33.39
C ASP A 172 5.12 9.23 -33.13
N ASP A 173 5.80 9.84 -32.17
CA ASP A 173 7.15 9.41 -31.75
C ASP A 173 7.11 8.29 -30.71
N VAL A 174 5.93 7.93 -30.20
CA VAL A 174 5.73 6.84 -29.25
C VAL A 174 5.77 5.52 -29.99
N VAL A 175 6.96 5.07 -30.35
CA VAL A 175 7.14 3.68 -30.77
C VAL A 175 6.85 2.79 -29.58
N ALA A 176 5.93 1.83 -29.75
CA ALA A 176 5.59 0.85 -28.71
C ALA A 176 6.79 -0.08 -28.45
N HIS A 177 7.76 0.39 -27.68
CA HIS A 177 8.85 -0.44 -27.22
C HIS A 177 8.37 -1.38 -26.13
N LYS A 178 8.83 -2.62 -26.17
CA LYS A 178 8.62 -3.57 -25.07
C LYS A 178 9.30 -3.03 -23.81
N ARG A 179 8.64 -3.27 -22.66
CA ARG A 179 9.22 -2.96 -21.35
C ARG A 179 10.53 -3.72 -21.17
N PHE A 180 11.56 -3.03 -20.70
CA PHE A 180 12.78 -3.67 -20.23
C PHE A 180 12.55 -4.04 -18.77
N ASN A 181 12.65 -5.31 -18.47
CA ASN A 181 12.56 -5.78 -17.09
C ASN A 181 13.93 -5.69 -16.42
N MET A 182 13.93 -5.41 -15.12
CA MET A 182 15.12 -5.57 -14.30
C MET A 182 15.51 -7.05 -14.23
N GLU A 183 16.79 -7.32 -14.05
CA GLU A 183 17.26 -8.65 -13.71
C GLU A 183 16.75 -9.03 -12.31
N VAL A 184 16.14 -10.19 -12.20
CA VAL A 184 15.57 -10.70 -10.95
C VAL A 184 16.32 -11.97 -10.55
N MET A 185 16.60 -12.12 -9.25
CA MET A 185 17.20 -13.33 -8.70
C MET A 185 16.29 -14.54 -8.92
N ASP A 186 16.89 -15.68 -9.23
CA ASP A 186 16.15 -16.94 -9.38
C ASP A 186 15.35 -17.29 -8.11
N ALA A 187 14.11 -17.77 -8.28
CA ALA A 187 13.20 -18.06 -7.18
C ALA A 187 13.76 -19.08 -6.16
N LEU A 188 14.54 -20.05 -6.62
CA LEU A 188 15.17 -21.04 -5.73
C LEU A 188 16.26 -20.42 -4.86
N MET A 189 16.91 -19.36 -5.35
CA MET A 189 18.00 -18.68 -4.61
C MET A 189 17.44 -17.65 -3.65
N ARG A 190 16.43 -16.88 -4.04
CA ARG A 190 15.92 -15.76 -3.24
C ARG A 190 15.19 -16.20 -1.98
N LYS A 191 14.53 -17.35 -1.94
CA LYS A 191 13.86 -17.89 -0.75
C LYS A 191 14.80 -18.28 0.39
N ASP A 192 16.06 -18.51 0.10
CA ASP A 192 17.09 -18.88 1.08
C ASP A 192 18.10 -17.76 1.34
N SER A 193 17.84 -16.53 0.84
CA SER A 193 18.72 -15.38 0.93
C SER A 193 17.96 -14.12 1.29
N PHE A 194 18.66 -13.15 1.89
CA PHE A 194 18.22 -11.77 2.06
C PHE A 194 18.94 -10.80 1.12
N ASP A 195 19.58 -11.33 0.08
CA ASP A 195 20.20 -10.51 -0.95
C ASP A 195 19.14 -9.76 -1.78
N GLU A 196 19.54 -8.68 -2.41
CA GLU A 196 18.67 -7.87 -3.24
C GLU A 196 18.12 -8.69 -4.41
N VAL A 197 16.80 -8.84 -4.48
CA VAL A 197 16.10 -9.66 -5.46
C VAL A 197 16.07 -8.98 -6.82
N LYS A 198 15.67 -7.70 -6.88
CA LYS A 198 15.64 -6.90 -8.12
C LYS A 198 16.95 -6.17 -8.27
N LYS A 199 17.81 -6.63 -9.20
CA LYS A 199 19.19 -6.14 -9.39
C LYS A 199 19.28 -4.73 -10.00
N GLY A 200 18.13 -4.13 -10.36
CA GLY A 200 18.08 -2.85 -11.05
C GLY A 200 18.36 -2.96 -12.54
N TYR A 201 18.58 -1.82 -13.18
CA TYR A 201 18.88 -1.75 -14.61
C TYR A 201 20.37 -1.48 -14.85
N HIS A 202 20.93 -2.17 -15.83
CA HIS A 202 22.16 -1.69 -16.45
C HIS A 202 21.90 -0.35 -17.16
N LYS A 203 22.92 0.50 -17.24
CA LYS A 203 22.81 1.87 -17.79
C LYS A 203 22.08 1.93 -19.13
N LEU A 204 22.40 1.04 -20.08
CA LEU A 204 21.77 1.04 -21.41
C LEU A 204 20.28 0.68 -21.33
N ASN A 205 19.91 -0.30 -20.49
CA ASN A 205 18.53 -0.70 -20.31
C ASN A 205 17.72 0.38 -19.59
N ALA A 206 18.33 1.08 -18.62
CA ALA A 206 17.70 2.22 -17.96
C ALA A 206 17.42 3.36 -18.93
N MET A 207 18.38 3.66 -19.80
CA MET A 207 18.20 4.67 -20.85
C MET A 207 17.10 4.28 -21.84
N ALA A 208 17.10 3.02 -22.28
CA ALA A 208 16.07 2.53 -23.20
C ALA A 208 14.67 2.51 -22.56
N GLU A 209 14.56 2.11 -21.29
CA GLU A 209 13.28 2.15 -20.55
C GLU A 209 12.80 3.58 -20.33
N SER A 210 13.70 4.54 -20.06
CA SER A 210 13.32 5.94 -19.90
C SER A 210 12.74 6.56 -21.18
N MET A 211 13.13 6.07 -22.36
CA MET A 211 12.57 6.51 -23.65
C MET A 211 11.09 6.12 -23.84
N ARG A 212 10.55 5.22 -23.03
CA ARG A 212 9.12 4.86 -23.01
C ARG A 212 8.27 5.86 -22.24
N CYS A 213 8.85 6.84 -21.57
CA CYS A 213 8.10 7.83 -20.81
C CYS A 213 7.19 8.65 -21.72
N LEU A 214 5.89 8.67 -21.41
CA LEU A 214 4.88 9.38 -22.20
C LEU A 214 4.72 10.85 -21.80
N HIS A 215 5.49 11.34 -20.83
CA HIS A 215 5.41 12.71 -20.31
C HIS A 215 3.96 13.16 -20.04
N CYS A 216 3.19 12.34 -19.31
CA CYS A 216 1.75 12.55 -19.09
C CYS A 216 1.41 13.89 -18.44
N GLU A 217 2.31 14.44 -17.62
CA GLU A 217 2.18 15.75 -16.97
C GLU A 217 2.12 16.93 -17.95
N ARG A 218 2.56 16.72 -19.20
CA ARG A 218 2.54 17.76 -20.26
C ARG A 218 1.34 17.67 -21.20
N ARG A 219 0.43 16.70 -20.96
CA ARG A 219 -0.75 16.45 -21.80
C ARG A 219 -2.03 17.14 -21.29
N GLN A 220 -1.90 18.09 -20.36
CA GLN A 220 -3.02 18.91 -19.87
C GLN A 220 -3.20 20.16 -20.74
#